data_7f9638f0427fc2bd4b127ef24bc36234
#
_entry.id   7f9638f0427fc2bd4b127ef24bc36234
#
_cell.length_a   1.000
_cell.length_b   1.000
_cell.length_c   1.000
_cell.angle_alpha   90.00
_cell.angle_beta   90.00
_cell.angle_gamma   90.00
#
_symmetry.space_group_name_H-M   'P 1'
#
loop_
_entity.id
_entity.type
_entity.pdbx_description
1 polymer ?
#
loop_
_entity_poly.entity_id
_entity_poly.type
_entity_poly.pdbx_seq_one_letter_code
_entity_poly.pdbx_strand_id
1 'polypeptide(L)' 'EYLGKGYGEQLLNEVMRRLREQGYARVYLWMIRGNERAAAFYARHGFKVTSDTVAYHIGGQDVADVRYVHVNK' A
#
# COMPACT_ATOMS: atom_id res chain seq x y z
N GLU A 1 -18.69 -0.80 7.34
CA GLU A 1 -17.77 0.19 7.72
C GLU A 1 -17.65 1.28 6.68
N TYR A 2 -17.62 2.48 7.13
CA TYR A 2 -17.61 3.60 6.21
C TYR A 2 -16.40 3.60 5.29
N LEU A 3 -15.30 3.01 5.73
CA LEU A 3 -14.12 2.92 4.88
C LEU A 3 -14.36 2.04 3.67
N GLY A 4 -15.33 1.14 3.76
CA GLY A 4 -15.62 0.26 2.66
C GLY A 4 -16.57 0.83 1.63
N LYS A 5 -17.00 2.05 1.78
CA LYS A 5 -17.98 2.67 0.88
C LYS A 5 -17.32 3.58 -0.16
N GLY A 6 -16.10 3.28 -0.55
CA GLY A 6 -15.40 4.10 -1.52
C GLY A 6 -14.68 5.29 -0.93
N TYR A 7 -14.84 5.51 0.35
CA TYR A 7 -14.18 6.63 1.00
C TYR A 7 -12.66 6.45 1.00
N GLY A 8 -12.21 5.23 1.32
CA GLY A 8 -10.78 4.96 1.26
C GLY A 8 -10.20 5.08 -0.12
N GLU A 9 -11.00 4.68 -1.11
CA GLU A 9 -10.57 4.80 -2.50
C GLU A 9 -10.44 6.25 -2.92
N GLN A 10 -11.39 7.09 -2.54
CA GLN A 10 -11.31 8.51 -2.84
C GLN A 10 -10.10 9.15 -2.19
N LEU A 11 -9.83 8.78 -0.95
CA LEU A 11 -8.69 9.31 -0.23
C LEU A 11 -7.38 8.90 -0.89
N LEU A 12 -7.26 7.65 -1.27
CA LEU A 12 -6.07 7.16 -1.93
C LEU A 12 -5.86 7.88 -3.26
N ASN A 13 -6.93 8.02 -4.04
CA ASN A 13 -6.82 8.70 -5.33
C ASN A 13 -6.37 10.13 -5.17
N GLU A 14 -6.85 10.81 -4.15
CA GLU A 14 -6.45 12.19 -3.90
C GLU A 14 -4.99 12.29 -3.51
N VAL A 15 -4.54 11.39 -2.65
CA VAL A 15 -3.14 11.37 -2.24
C VAL A 15 -2.23 11.09 -3.44
N MET A 16 -2.60 10.11 -4.25
CA MET A 16 -1.79 9.76 -5.42
C MET A 16 -1.74 10.90 -6.43
N ARG A 17 -2.87 11.59 -6.61
CA ARG A 17 -2.90 12.74 -7.51
C ARG A 17 -1.95 13.83 -7.04
N ARG A 18 -1.96 14.12 -5.75
CA ARG A 18 -1.09 15.15 -5.21
C ARG A 18 0.38 14.79 -5.33
N LEU A 19 0.70 13.53 -5.07
CA LEU A 19 2.09 13.08 -5.18
C LEU A 19 2.56 13.16 -6.63
N ARG A 20 1.71 12.82 -7.58
CA ARG A 20 2.07 12.90 -8.98
C ARG A 20 2.29 14.36 -9.39
N GLU A 21 1.44 15.27 -8.91
CA GLU A 21 1.59 16.68 -9.22
C GLU A 21 2.88 17.26 -8.65
N GLN A 22 3.35 16.69 -7.54
CA GLN A 22 4.61 17.13 -6.94
C GLN A 22 5.82 16.50 -7.56
N GLY A 23 5.63 15.64 -8.55
CA GLY A 23 6.73 15.08 -9.30
C GLY A 23 7.29 13.76 -8.79
N TYR A 24 6.62 13.13 -7.86
CA TYR A 24 7.08 11.83 -7.37
C TYR A 24 6.81 10.76 -8.41
N ALA A 25 7.87 10.07 -8.81
CA ALA A 25 7.76 9.03 -9.82
C ALA A 25 7.29 7.71 -9.23
N ARG A 26 7.61 7.46 -7.97
CA ARG A 26 7.25 6.20 -7.32
C ARG A 26 6.74 6.48 -5.93
N VAL A 27 5.76 5.68 -5.52
CA VAL A 27 5.19 5.74 -4.19
C VAL A 27 5.29 4.36 -3.58
N TYR A 28 5.83 4.27 -2.38
CA TYR A 28 6.01 3.00 -1.70
C TYR A 28 5.13 2.94 -0.46
N LEU A 29 4.67 1.76 -0.14
CA LEU A 29 4.01 1.54 1.13
C LEU A 29 4.39 0.17 1.66
N TRP A 30 4.31 0.03 2.98
CA TRP A 30 4.59 -1.23 3.66
C TRP A 30 3.29 -1.81 4.15
N MET A 31 3.17 -3.11 4.06
CA MET A 31 1.96 -3.80 4.42
C MET A 31 2.31 -5.09 5.12
N ILE A 32 1.59 -5.42 6.17
CA ILE A 32 1.80 -6.68 6.88
C ILE A 32 1.46 -7.83 5.95
N ARG A 33 2.39 -8.79 5.87
CA ARG A 33 2.18 -9.96 5.03
C ARG A 33 0.93 -10.70 5.50
N GLY A 34 0.14 -11.14 4.55
CA GLY A 34 -1.07 -11.89 4.85
C GLY A 34 -2.33 -11.07 4.91
N ASN A 35 -2.22 -9.74 4.85
CA ASN A 35 -3.38 -8.89 4.82
C ASN A 35 -3.94 -8.85 3.39
N GLU A 36 -4.70 -9.87 3.05
CA GLU A 36 -5.12 -10.06 1.66
C GLU A 36 -6.12 -9.01 1.20
N ARG A 37 -6.94 -8.51 2.14
CA ARG A 37 -7.91 -7.47 1.79
C ARG A 37 -7.20 -6.18 1.37
N ALA A 38 -6.24 -5.76 2.16
CA ALA A 38 -5.49 -4.56 1.82
C ALA A 38 -4.67 -4.76 0.55
N ALA A 39 -4.09 -5.94 0.39
CA ALA A 39 -3.31 -6.24 -0.80
C ALA A 39 -4.17 -6.13 -2.06
N ALA A 40 -5.39 -6.67 -2.01
CA ALA A 40 -6.30 -6.61 -3.15
C ALA A 40 -6.70 -5.17 -3.44
N PHE A 41 -6.95 -4.39 -2.38
CA PHE A 41 -7.32 -2.99 -2.54
C PHE A 41 -6.23 -2.21 -3.26
N TYR A 42 -4.99 -2.33 -2.79
CA TYR A 42 -3.90 -1.58 -3.39
C TYR A 42 -3.54 -2.09 -4.77
N ALA A 43 -3.68 -3.40 -5.00
CA ALA A 43 -3.43 -3.96 -6.33
C ALA A 43 -4.39 -3.37 -7.36
N ARG A 44 -5.65 -3.18 -6.98
CA ARG A 44 -6.62 -2.57 -7.89
C ARG A 44 -6.26 -1.14 -8.24
N HIS A 45 -5.48 -0.48 -7.39
CA HIS A 45 -5.09 0.90 -7.60
C HIS A 45 -3.69 1.03 -8.17
N GLY A 46 -3.16 -0.04 -8.71
CA GLY A 46 -1.90 0.02 -9.45
C GLY A 46 -0.66 -0.25 -8.64
N PHE A 47 -0.81 -0.61 -7.36
CA PHE A 47 0.35 -0.99 -6.57
C PHE A 47 0.73 -2.42 -6.85
N LYS A 48 2.03 -2.67 -6.90
CA LYS A 48 2.56 -4.01 -7.15
C LYS A 48 3.48 -4.41 -6.02
N VAL A 49 3.42 -5.69 -5.66
CA VAL A 49 4.28 -6.20 -4.62
C VAL A 49 5.72 -6.26 -5.13
N THR A 50 6.66 -5.93 -4.25
CA THR A 50 8.07 -6.07 -4.55
C THR A 50 8.64 -7.24 -3.77
N SER A 51 9.90 -7.56 -4.01
CA SER A 51 10.57 -8.61 -3.25
C SER A 51 11.11 -8.12 -1.92
N ASP A 52 10.93 -6.83 -1.62
CA ASP A 52 11.48 -6.26 -0.38
C ASP A 52 10.59 -6.64 0.79
N THR A 53 11.17 -7.26 1.79
CA THR A 53 10.46 -7.63 3.00
C THR A 53 11.32 -7.26 4.20
N VAL A 54 10.64 -6.93 5.30
CA VAL A 54 11.28 -6.70 6.58
C VAL A 54 10.60 -7.60 7.59
N ALA A 55 11.39 -8.45 8.25
CA ALA A 55 10.88 -9.34 9.26
C ALA A 55 11.29 -8.82 10.63
N TYR A 56 10.37 -8.91 11.59
CA TYR A 56 10.68 -8.49 12.94
C TYR A 56 9.84 -9.32 13.91
N HIS A 57 10.22 -9.23 15.18
CA HIS A 57 9.65 -10.07 16.22
C HIS A 57 9.00 -9.17 17.26
N ILE A 58 7.71 -9.34 17.46
CA ILE A 58 6.96 -8.52 18.40
C ILE A 58 6.10 -9.45 19.26
N GLY A 59 6.27 -9.35 20.57
CA GLY A 59 5.42 -10.04 21.50
C GLY A 59 5.39 -11.55 21.31
N GLY A 60 6.53 -12.14 20.93
CA GLY A 60 6.59 -13.57 20.73
C GLY A 60 6.11 -14.04 19.37
N GLN A 61 5.82 -13.12 18.46
CA GLN A 61 5.37 -13.47 17.12
C GLN A 61 6.30 -12.90 16.07
N ASP A 62 6.47 -13.64 15.01
CA ASP A 62 7.22 -13.17 13.86
C ASP A 62 6.27 -12.44 12.93
N VAL A 63 6.62 -11.22 12.58
CA VAL A 63 5.83 -10.38 11.70
C VAL A 63 6.69 -9.97 10.53
N ALA A 64 6.10 -9.93 9.35
CA ALA A 64 6.82 -9.52 8.16
C ALA A 64 6.01 -8.46 7.43
N ASP A 65 6.68 -7.39 7.04
CA ASP A 65 6.10 -6.38 6.16
C ASP A 65 6.61 -6.58 4.75
N VAL A 66 5.75 -6.32 3.80
CA VAL A 66 6.07 -6.42 2.38
C VAL A 66 5.90 -5.03 1.77
N ARG A 67 6.84 -4.64 0.93
CA ARG A 67 6.78 -3.32 0.29
C ARG A 67 6.05 -3.42 -1.03
N TYR A 68 5.13 -2.49 -1.25
CA TYR A 68 4.43 -2.33 -2.51
C TYR A 68 4.86 -1.02 -3.15
N VAL A 69 4.79 -0.97 -4.47
CA VAL A 69 5.19 0.21 -5.19
C VAL A 69 4.15 0.55 -6.26
N HIS A 70 3.92 1.85 -6.42
CA HIS A 70 3.12 2.40 -7.51
C HIS A 70 4.02 3.31 -8.31
N VAL A 71 4.08 3.11 -9.61
CA VAL A 71 4.90 3.92 -10.49
C VAL A 71 3.98 4.92 -11.20
N ASN A 72 4.22 6.19 -10.97
CA ASN A 72 3.48 7.26 -11.63
C ASN A 72 4.11 7.55 -13.00
N LYS A 73 3.24 7.75 -13.98
CA LYS A 73 3.70 8.04 -15.33
C LYS A 73 3.29 9.43 -15.76
#